data_4770a27fb00270fa6b8e6ec6cc688ee8
#
_entry.id   4770a27fb00270fa6b8e6ec6cc688ee8
#
_cell.length_a   1.000
_cell.length_b   1.000
_cell.length_c   1.000
_cell.angle_alpha   90.00
_cell.angle_beta   90.00
_cell.angle_gamma   90.00
#
_symmetry.space_group_name_H-M   'P 1'
#
loop_
_entity.id
_entity.type
_entity.pdbx_description
1 polymer ?
#
loop_
_entity_poly.entity_id
_entity_poly.type
_entity_poly.pdbx_seq_one_letter_code
_entity_poly.pdbx_strand_id
1 'polypeptide(L)'
;AELEAMLDKAVNRMSGPVAIRYPRGGEGRYTDCHTEGCTHLLSGNDITIAAYGTDINIALNTADILADKGIYADVYKLSRLDSGYYADVIDSMRKTGRFLMSEQVCQTGCIADEILACAERAGVKIDCAYTPNLGSGIVVQGTVPELIRHCGLDEISLAKAAEKLVRGE
;
A
#
# COMPACT_ATOMS: atom_id res chain seq x y z
N ALA A 1 2.50 13.90 -13.96
CA ALA A 1 2.13 12.92 -15.02
C ALA A 1 0.89 12.10 -14.63
N GLU A 2 0.90 11.35 -13.52
CA GLU A 2 -0.22 10.45 -13.16
C GLU A 2 -1.53 11.19 -12.89
N LEU A 3 -1.50 12.27 -12.11
CA LEU A 3 -2.70 13.12 -11.85
C LEU A 3 -3.28 13.69 -13.15
N GLU A 4 -2.44 14.12 -14.06
CA GLU A 4 -2.85 14.64 -15.36
C GLU A 4 -3.57 13.56 -16.19
N ALA A 5 -3.02 12.35 -16.24
CA ALA A 5 -3.64 11.22 -16.92
C ALA A 5 -4.96 10.78 -16.27
N MET A 6 -5.05 10.82 -14.94
CA MET A 6 -6.29 10.55 -14.22
C MET A 6 -7.37 11.61 -14.50
N LEU A 7 -6.99 12.88 -14.56
CA LEU A 7 -7.90 13.98 -14.90
C LEU A 7 -8.41 13.87 -16.35
N ASP A 8 -7.50 13.60 -17.31
CA ASP A 8 -7.89 13.38 -18.71
C ASP A 8 -8.89 12.22 -18.84
N LYS A 9 -8.61 11.10 -18.17
CA LYS A 9 -9.50 9.94 -18.15
C LYS A 9 -10.86 10.28 -17.53
N ALA A 10 -10.87 10.96 -16.38
CA ALA A 10 -12.11 11.33 -15.70
C ALA A 10 -13.00 12.24 -16.53
N VAL A 11 -12.41 13.25 -17.18
CA VAL A 11 -13.17 14.26 -17.96
C VAL A 11 -13.59 13.72 -19.32
N ASN A 12 -12.72 12.96 -20.01
CA ASN A 12 -12.92 12.62 -21.42
C ASN A 12 -13.40 11.20 -21.67
N ARG A 13 -13.30 10.29 -20.69
CA ARG A 13 -13.55 8.85 -20.90
C ARG A 13 -14.50 8.20 -19.91
N MET A 14 -14.86 8.89 -18.83
CA MET A 14 -15.77 8.36 -17.82
C MET A 14 -17.09 9.11 -17.82
N SER A 15 -18.18 8.38 -17.52
CA SER A 15 -19.51 8.96 -17.32
C SER A 15 -19.88 8.91 -15.85
N GLY A 16 -20.53 9.98 -15.36
CA GLY A 16 -20.96 10.09 -13.97
C GLY A 16 -19.91 10.76 -13.07
N PRO A 17 -20.16 10.83 -11.76
CA PRO A 17 -19.26 11.46 -10.81
C PRO A 17 -17.99 10.64 -10.62
N VAL A 18 -16.83 11.31 -10.63
CA VAL A 18 -15.52 10.72 -10.42
C VAL A 18 -14.80 11.47 -9.31
N ALA A 19 -14.25 10.74 -8.35
CA ALA A 19 -13.40 11.28 -7.31
C ALA A 19 -11.95 10.91 -7.58
N ILE A 20 -11.05 11.90 -7.65
CA ILE A 20 -9.61 11.71 -7.76
C ILE A 20 -8.96 12.19 -6.48
N ARG A 21 -8.24 11.27 -5.82
CA ARG A 21 -7.48 11.57 -4.62
C ARG A 21 -6.03 11.82 -4.99
N TYR A 22 -5.46 12.96 -4.60
CA TYR A 22 -4.06 13.29 -4.86
C TYR A 22 -3.40 13.87 -3.61
N PRO A 23 -2.09 13.66 -3.41
CA PRO A 23 -1.38 14.14 -2.23
C PRO A 23 -1.16 15.65 -2.30
N ARG A 24 -1.00 16.26 -1.14
CA ARG A 24 -0.49 17.62 -1.00
C ARG A 24 1.02 17.54 -0.78
N GLY A 25 1.81 18.00 -1.73
CA GLY A 25 3.27 17.97 -1.67
C GLY A 25 3.90 17.56 -3.00
N GLY A 26 5.20 17.31 -2.98
CA GLY A 26 5.98 16.93 -4.15
C GLY A 26 5.86 15.45 -4.49
N GLU A 27 6.39 15.09 -5.67
CA GLU A 27 6.57 13.72 -6.10
C GLU A 27 7.72 13.09 -5.32
N GLY A 28 7.65 11.77 -5.11
CA GLY A 28 8.72 11.01 -4.48
C GLY A 28 9.58 10.26 -5.49
N ARG A 29 10.15 9.13 -5.05
CA ARG A 29 10.99 8.24 -5.86
C ARG A 29 10.24 7.61 -7.04
N TYR A 30 8.96 7.28 -6.84
CA TYR A 30 8.13 6.67 -7.88
C TYR A 30 7.64 7.74 -8.85
N THR A 31 8.02 7.61 -10.12
CA THR A 31 7.72 8.60 -11.17
C THR A 31 6.93 8.04 -12.35
N ASP A 32 6.71 6.71 -12.40
CA ASP A 32 5.97 6.08 -13.49
C ASP A 32 4.49 6.43 -13.46
N CYS A 33 3.89 6.53 -14.64
CA CYS A 33 2.48 6.86 -14.81
C CYS A 33 1.65 5.60 -15.10
N HIS A 34 1.24 4.88 -14.04
CA HIS A 34 0.35 3.74 -14.15
C HIS A 34 -0.99 4.04 -13.47
N THR A 35 -2.06 4.17 -14.26
CA THR A 35 -3.41 4.52 -13.79
C THR A 35 -4.44 3.40 -13.95
N GLU A 36 -4.01 2.22 -14.43
CA GLU A 36 -4.89 1.10 -14.78
C GLU A 36 -5.00 0.07 -13.65
N GLY A 37 -5.59 0.49 -12.54
CA GLY A 37 -5.97 -0.44 -11.47
C GLY A 37 -4.83 -0.85 -10.55
N CYS A 38 -4.27 -2.06 -10.71
CA CYS A 38 -3.15 -2.59 -9.94
C CYS A 38 -1.92 -2.72 -10.82
N THR A 39 -0.75 -2.38 -10.29
CA THR A 39 0.55 -2.49 -10.99
C THR A 39 1.53 -3.25 -10.12
N HIS A 40 2.12 -4.31 -10.64
CA HIS A 40 3.20 -5.05 -10.00
C HIS A 40 4.53 -4.32 -10.19
N LEU A 41 5.23 -4.00 -9.10
CA LEU A 41 6.45 -3.20 -9.11
C LEU A 41 7.71 -4.00 -8.80
N LEU A 42 7.67 -4.87 -7.81
CA LEU A 42 8.80 -5.72 -7.41
C LEU A 42 8.31 -7.14 -7.18
N SER A 43 9.10 -8.12 -7.61
CA SER A 43 8.82 -9.54 -7.40
C SER A 43 9.57 -10.07 -6.18
N GLY A 44 8.84 -10.73 -5.27
CA GLY A 44 9.36 -11.39 -4.09
C GLY A 44 8.48 -12.54 -3.65
N ASN A 45 8.95 -13.32 -2.67
CA ASN A 45 8.23 -14.52 -2.20
C ASN A 45 8.01 -14.52 -0.68
N ASP A 46 8.51 -13.52 0.04
CA ASP A 46 8.51 -13.56 1.50
C ASP A 46 7.35 -12.80 2.12
N ILE A 47 6.94 -11.69 1.51
CA ILE A 47 5.85 -10.84 1.98
C ILE A 47 5.22 -10.06 0.83
N THR A 48 3.91 -9.90 0.82
CA THR A 48 3.18 -9.02 -0.10
C THR A 48 3.05 -7.64 0.51
N ILE A 49 3.45 -6.60 -0.22
CA ILE A 49 3.27 -5.20 0.16
C ILE A 49 2.38 -4.52 -0.87
N ALA A 50 1.27 -3.93 -0.42
CA ALA A 50 0.43 -3.09 -1.26
C ALA A 50 0.49 -1.64 -0.78
N ALA A 51 0.41 -0.70 -1.72
CA ALA A 51 0.38 0.72 -1.40
C ALA A 51 -0.35 1.53 -2.49
N TYR A 52 -0.82 2.72 -2.13
CA TYR A 52 -1.38 3.69 -3.07
C TYR A 52 -0.91 5.12 -2.74
N GLY A 53 -1.07 6.02 -3.69
CA GLY A 53 -0.67 7.41 -3.51
C GLY A 53 0.83 7.55 -3.20
N THR A 54 1.18 8.44 -2.29
CA THR A 54 2.58 8.66 -1.89
C THR A 54 3.19 7.53 -1.07
N ASP A 55 2.35 6.68 -0.45
CA ASP A 55 2.81 5.56 0.38
C ASP A 55 3.56 4.51 -0.44
N ILE A 56 3.42 4.52 -1.77
CA ILE A 56 4.24 3.70 -2.66
C ILE A 56 5.75 3.96 -2.51
N ASN A 57 6.15 5.20 -2.22
CA ASN A 57 7.56 5.52 -1.99
C ASN A 57 8.08 4.89 -0.70
N ILE A 58 7.25 4.90 0.34
CA ILE A 58 7.56 4.25 1.63
C ILE A 58 7.63 2.73 1.42
N ALA A 59 6.69 2.15 0.68
CA ALA A 59 6.67 0.72 0.37
C ALA A 59 7.92 0.27 -0.39
N LEU A 60 8.37 1.03 -1.40
CA LEU A 60 9.59 0.74 -2.14
C LEU A 60 10.84 0.86 -1.27
N ASN A 61 10.94 1.90 -0.43
CA ASN A 61 12.05 2.05 0.50
C ASN A 61 12.05 0.93 1.56
N THR A 62 10.87 0.53 2.03
CA THR A 62 10.70 -0.63 2.92
C THR A 62 11.22 -1.91 2.27
N ALA A 63 10.88 -2.15 1.01
CA ALA A 63 11.33 -3.32 0.25
C ALA A 63 12.86 -3.33 0.06
N ASP A 64 13.49 -2.16 -0.19
CA ASP A 64 14.95 -2.07 -0.27
C ASP A 64 15.62 -2.44 1.06
N ILE A 65 15.12 -1.92 2.20
CA ILE A 65 15.63 -2.27 3.55
C ILE A 65 15.48 -3.76 3.84
N LEU A 66 14.38 -4.36 3.40
CA LEU A 66 14.14 -5.80 3.55
C LEU A 66 15.08 -6.63 2.67
N ALA A 67 15.31 -6.20 1.43
CA ALA A 67 16.23 -6.86 0.50
C ALA A 67 17.67 -6.90 1.02
N ASP A 68 18.14 -5.84 1.69
CA ASP A 68 19.45 -5.81 2.37
C ASP A 68 19.56 -6.87 3.48
N LYS A 69 18.42 -7.37 3.99
CA LYS A 69 18.33 -8.43 4.99
C LYS A 69 18.00 -9.81 4.40
N GLY A 70 17.96 -9.92 3.07
CA GLY A 70 17.64 -11.15 2.35
C GLY A 70 16.14 -11.49 2.35
N ILE A 71 15.26 -10.52 2.59
CA ILE A 71 13.81 -10.66 2.56
C ILE A 71 13.28 -9.95 1.31
N TYR A 72 12.63 -10.69 0.42
CA TYR A 72 12.17 -10.18 -0.87
C TYR A 72 10.66 -9.98 -0.90
N ALA A 73 10.28 -8.71 -0.95
CA ALA A 73 8.88 -8.30 -0.98
C ALA A 73 8.31 -8.34 -2.40
N ASP A 74 7.05 -8.78 -2.51
CA ASP A 74 6.22 -8.71 -3.71
C ASP A 74 5.38 -7.42 -3.62
N VAL A 75 5.74 -6.38 -4.40
CA VAL A 75 5.21 -5.02 -4.19
C VAL A 75 4.23 -4.63 -5.28
N TYR A 76 3.06 -4.17 -4.86
CA TYR A 76 1.96 -3.73 -5.73
C TYR A 76 1.55 -2.29 -5.45
N LYS A 77 1.34 -1.54 -6.53
CA LYS A 77 0.74 -0.21 -6.49
C LYS A 77 -0.73 -0.28 -6.91
N LEU A 78 -1.59 0.27 -6.08
CA LEU A 78 -3.01 0.44 -6.39
C LEU A 78 -3.25 1.85 -6.92
N SER A 79 -3.73 1.98 -8.15
CA SER A 79 -4.19 3.23 -8.75
C SER A 79 -5.71 3.37 -8.69
N ARG A 80 -6.41 2.27 -8.39
CA ARG A 80 -7.84 2.22 -8.12
C ARG A 80 -8.10 1.47 -6.83
N LEU A 81 -8.99 2.03 -6.01
CA LEU A 81 -9.28 1.56 -4.66
C LEU A 81 -10.67 0.91 -4.60
N ASP A 82 -10.93 0.00 -5.53
CA ASP A 82 -12.15 -0.82 -5.54
C ASP A 82 -11.81 -2.32 -5.73
N SER A 83 -12.66 -3.18 -5.20
CA SER A 83 -12.42 -4.63 -5.12
C SER A 83 -12.20 -5.33 -6.47
N GLY A 84 -12.54 -4.70 -7.57
CA GLY A 84 -12.27 -5.21 -8.91
C GLY A 84 -10.78 -5.26 -9.29
N TYR A 85 -9.90 -4.62 -8.51
CA TYR A 85 -8.47 -4.50 -8.82
C TYR A 85 -7.55 -5.13 -7.77
N TYR A 86 -8.08 -5.92 -6.83
CA TYR A 86 -7.27 -6.54 -5.79
C TYR A 86 -6.79 -7.96 -6.12
N ALA A 87 -7.20 -8.53 -7.27
CA ALA A 87 -6.92 -9.92 -7.61
C ALA A 87 -5.42 -10.26 -7.57
N ASP A 88 -4.56 -9.43 -8.17
CA ASP A 88 -3.11 -9.65 -8.21
C ASP A 88 -2.48 -9.60 -6.81
N VAL A 89 -2.94 -8.67 -5.96
CA VAL A 89 -2.51 -8.58 -4.56
C VAL A 89 -2.92 -9.82 -3.79
N ILE A 90 -4.16 -10.30 -3.97
CA ILE A 90 -4.69 -11.50 -3.32
C ILE A 90 -3.93 -12.75 -3.77
N ASP A 91 -3.59 -12.86 -5.04
CA ASP A 91 -2.78 -13.97 -5.55
C ASP A 91 -1.36 -13.95 -5.00
N SER A 92 -0.77 -12.77 -4.84
CA SER A 92 0.49 -12.61 -4.12
C SER A 92 0.38 -13.03 -2.65
N MET A 93 -0.69 -12.61 -1.96
CA MET A 93 -0.94 -13.02 -0.57
C MET A 93 -1.10 -14.55 -0.43
N ARG A 94 -1.70 -15.22 -1.42
CA ARG A 94 -1.77 -16.69 -1.48
C ARG A 94 -0.39 -17.33 -1.58
N LYS A 95 0.53 -16.69 -2.33
CA LYS A 95 1.92 -17.15 -2.50
C LYS A 95 2.76 -16.93 -1.26
N THR A 96 2.68 -15.73 -0.66
CA THR A 96 3.57 -15.32 0.44
C THR A 96 3.06 -15.68 1.84
N GLY A 97 1.74 -15.84 1.99
CA GLY A 97 1.07 -16.00 3.29
C GLY A 97 1.13 -14.77 4.20
N ARG A 98 1.73 -13.66 3.75
CA ARG A 98 2.00 -12.48 4.58
C ARG A 98 1.62 -11.20 3.85
N PHE A 99 1.03 -10.26 4.59
CA PHE A 99 0.57 -9.00 4.02
C PHE A 99 0.98 -7.79 4.86
N LEU A 100 1.46 -6.76 4.20
CA LEU A 100 1.76 -5.46 4.78
C LEU A 100 1.17 -4.36 3.91
N MET A 101 0.42 -3.44 4.53
CA MET A 101 -0.08 -2.23 3.88
C MET A 101 -0.23 -1.12 4.92
N SER A 102 0.54 -0.06 4.78
CA SER A 102 0.38 1.14 5.61
C SER A 102 -0.53 2.15 4.93
N GLU A 103 -1.35 2.84 5.73
CA GLU A 103 -2.29 3.83 5.19
C GLU A 103 -2.35 5.09 6.07
N GLN A 104 -2.25 6.26 5.43
CA GLN A 104 -2.42 7.55 6.11
C GLN A 104 -3.92 7.91 6.25
N VAL A 105 -4.69 6.99 6.81
CA VAL A 105 -6.14 7.11 7.03
C VAL A 105 -6.51 6.67 8.44
N CYS A 106 -7.72 6.98 8.89
CA CYS A 106 -8.22 6.45 10.17
C CYS A 106 -8.47 4.94 10.06
N GLN A 107 -8.50 4.28 11.21
CA GLN A 107 -8.66 2.83 11.31
C GLN A 107 -9.94 2.31 10.62
N THR A 108 -11.04 3.05 10.71
CA THR A 108 -12.31 2.61 10.13
C THR A 108 -12.36 2.92 8.63
N GLY A 109 -12.53 1.88 7.81
CA GLY A 109 -12.68 2.01 6.37
C GLY A 109 -11.36 2.13 5.61
N CYS A 110 -10.26 1.61 6.17
CA CYS A 110 -9.02 1.47 5.43
C CYS A 110 -9.13 0.40 4.32
N ILE A 111 -8.39 0.60 3.24
CA ILE A 111 -8.38 -0.29 2.07
C ILE A 111 -7.78 -1.65 2.43
N ALA A 112 -6.82 -1.67 3.33
CA ALA A 112 -6.21 -2.92 3.80
C ALA A 112 -7.24 -3.90 4.36
N ASP A 113 -8.21 -3.42 5.14
CA ASP A 113 -9.29 -4.26 5.70
C ASP A 113 -10.18 -4.83 4.58
N GLU A 114 -10.46 -4.05 3.54
CA GLU A 114 -11.24 -4.52 2.40
C GLU A 114 -10.47 -5.59 1.61
N ILE A 115 -9.17 -5.40 1.38
CA ILE A 115 -8.32 -6.39 0.71
C ILE A 115 -8.28 -7.69 1.51
N LEU A 116 -8.09 -7.63 2.84
CA LEU A 116 -8.11 -8.80 3.71
C LEU A 116 -9.47 -9.53 3.67
N ALA A 117 -10.57 -8.79 3.71
CA ALA A 117 -11.91 -9.38 3.58
C ALA A 117 -12.15 -10.01 2.18
N CYS A 118 -11.59 -9.42 1.11
CA CYS A 118 -11.63 -10.02 -0.23
C CYS A 118 -10.80 -11.30 -0.30
N ALA A 119 -9.60 -11.32 0.30
CA ALA A 119 -8.75 -12.50 0.38
C ALA A 119 -9.43 -13.64 1.14
N GLU A 120 -10.07 -13.35 2.27
CA GLU A 120 -10.85 -14.32 3.04
C GLU A 120 -11.99 -14.91 2.20
N ARG A 121 -12.79 -14.06 1.52
CA ARG A 121 -13.86 -14.51 0.61
C ARG A 121 -13.35 -15.36 -0.55
N ALA A 122 -12.11 -15.12 -1.00
CA ALA A 122 -11.42 -15.91 -2.02
C ALA A 122 -10.79 -17.21 -1.47
N GLY A 123 -10.96 -17.51 -0.18
CA GLY A 123 -10.39 -18.68 0.47
C GLY A 123 -8.86 -18.64 0.59
N VAL A 124 -8.26 -17.46 0.60
CA VAL A 124 -6.82 -17.28 0.79
C VAL A 124 -6.50 -17.31 2.27
N LYS A 125 -5.66 -18.27 2.66
CA LYS A 125 -5.14 -18.34 4.03
C LYS A 125 -3.96 -17.38 4.16
N ILE A 126 -4.06 -16.43 5.09
CA ILE A 126 -3.02 -15.49 5.45
C ILE A 126 -2.49 -15.88 6.82
N ASP A 127 -1.18 -16.11 6.93
CA ASP A 127 -0.57 -16.50 8.20
C ASP A 127 -0.45 -15.29 9.13
N CYS A 128 -0.10 -14.12 8.57
CA CYS A 128 -0.06 -12.87 9.32
C CYS A 128 -0.21 -11.65 8.41
N ALA A 129 -0.75 -10.56 8.98
CA ALA A 129 -0.87 -9.27 8.34
C ALA A 129 -0.50 -8.14 9.30
N TYR A 130 0.07 -7.06 8.76
CA TYR A 130 0.31 -5.81 9.48
C TYR A 130 -0.19 -4.64 8.65
N THR A 131 -1.23 -3.97 9.14
CA THR A 131 -1.93 -2.90 8.42
C THR A 131 -1.99 -1.62 9.26
N PRO A 132 -0.81 -0.99 9.55
CA PRO A 132 -0.76 0.19 10.38
C PRO A 132 -1.43 1.38 9.69
N ASN A 133 -2.11 2.19 10.49
CA ASN A 133 -2.84 3.38 10.06
C ASN A 133 -2.81 4.45 11.17
N LEU A 134 -3.53 5.54 11.01
CA LEU A 134 -3.53 6.64 11.98
C LEU A 134 -4.35 6.35 13.25
N GLY A 135 -4.94 5.17 13.35
CA GLY A 135 -5.80 4.79 14.45
C GLY A 135 -7.14 5.54 14.46
N SER A 136 -7.81 5.55 15.63
CA SER A 136 -9.11 6.22 15.82
C SER A 136 -8.99 7.55 16.59
N GLY A 137 -7.79 7.91 17.03
CA GLY A 137 -7.52 9.12 17.80
C GLY A 137 -7.23 10.35 16.96
N ILE A 138 -7.02 11.48 17.63
CA ILE A 138 -6.55 12.72 17.00
C ILE A 138 -5.04 12.64 16.87
N VAL A 139 -4.54 12.78 15.63
CA VAL A 139 -3.11 12.87 15.38
C VAL A 139 -2.59 14.22 15.89
N VAL A 140 -1.46 14.22 16.57
CA VAL A 140 -0.81 15.43 17.09
C VAL A 140 -0.37 16.35 15.94
N GLN A 141 -0.11 17.62 16.25
CA GLN A 141 0.40 18.57 15.26
C GLN A 141 1.90 18.36 15.03
N GLY A 142 2.33 18.40 13.78
CA GLY A 142 3.72 18.27 13.36
C GLY A 142 3.88 18.37 11.85
N THR A 143 5.12 18.30 11.36
CA THR A 143 5.39 18.16 9.93
C THR A 143 5.04 16.75 9.45
N VAL A 144 4.70 16.57 8.18
CA VAL A 144 4.35 15.26 7.62
C VAL A 144 5.40 14.17 7.93
N PRO A 145 6.73 14.40 7.78
CA PRO A 145 7.72 13.36 8.11
C PRO A 145 7.78 13.01 9.60
N GLU A 146 7.53 13.99 10.50
CA GLU A 146 7.47 13.74 11.94
C GLU A 146 6.23 12.90 12.29
N LEU A 147 5.09 13.21 11.69
CA LEU A 147 3.84 12.49 11.92
C LEU A 147 3.89 11.06 11.39
N ILE A 148 4.45 10.84 10.21
CA ILE A 148 4.67 9.50 9.64
C ILE A 148 5.50 8.65 10.60
N ARG A 149 6.63 9.19 11.11
CA ARG A 149 7.47 8.50 12.11
C ARG A 149 6.76 8.27 13.43
N HIS A 150 6.04 9.29 13.92
CA HIS A 150 5.28 9.18 15.16
C HIS A 150 4.22 8.08 15.12
N CYS A 151 3.57 7.91 13.96
CA CYS A 151 2.57 6.87 13.73
C CYS A 151 3.18 5.51 13.33
N GLY A 152 4.51 5.41 13.20
CA GLY A 152 5.16 4.15 12.79
C GLY A 152 4.89 3.75 11.35
N LEU A 153 4.57 4.72 10.48
CA LEU A 153 4.27 4.50 9.06
C LEU A 153 5.49 4.76 8.16
N ASP A 154 6.65 5.05 8.75
CA ASP A 154 7.90 5.22 8.01
C ASP A 154 8.51 3.87 7.58
N GLU A 155 9.38 3.92 6.57
CA GLU A 155 10.01 2.73 5.98
C GLU A 155 10.81 1.89 6.96
N ILE A 156 11.42 2.51 7.98
CA ILE A 156 12.23 1.80 8.99
C ILE A 156 11.32 1.01 9.92
N SER A 157 10.24 1.64 10.39
CA SER A 157 9.24 1.01 11.25
C SER A 157 8.53 -0.13 10.53
N LEU A 158 8.16 0.07 9.25
CA LEU A 158 7.51 -0.94 8.44
C LEU A 158 8.44 -2.12 8.13
N ALA A 159 9.70 -1.85 7.78
CA ALA A 159 10.68 -2.91 7.53
C ALA A 159 10.93 -3.77 8.77
N LYS A 160 11.01 -3.15 9.96
CA LYS A 160 11.15 -3.87 11.22
C LYS A 160 9.95 -4.75 11.53
N ALA A 161 8.74 -4.26 11.28
CA ALA A 161 7.52 -5.04 11.47
C ALA A 161 7.44 -6.19 10.46
N ALA A 162 7.72 -5.93 9.18
CA ALA A 162 7.74 -6.94 8.12
C ALA A 162 8.76 -8.05 8.40
N GLU A 163 9.96 -7.71 8.88
CA GLU A 163 10.99 -8.68 9.27
C GLU A 163 10.48 -9.63 10.35
N LYS A 164 9.78 -9.13 11.37
CA LYS A 164 9.16 -9.96 12.41
C LYS A 164 8.10 -10.89 11.85
N LEU A 165 7.22 -10.38 10.95
CA LEU A 165 6.22 -11.21 10.30
C LEU A 165 6.84 -12.36 9.50
N VAL A 166 7.94 -12.08 8.80
CA VAL A 166 8.64 -13.11 7.99
C VAL A 166 9.34 -14.12 8.87
N ARG A 167 9.93 -13.70 9.99
CA ARG A 167 10.65 -14.57 10.92
C ARG A 167 9.75 -15.30 11.92
N GLY A 168 8.48 -14.90 12.04
CA GLY A 168 7.54 -15.50 13.00
C GLY A 168 7.79 -15.08 14.45
N GLU A 169 8.24 -13.82 14.66
CA GLU A 169 8.56 -13.25 15.97
C GLU A 169 7.41 -12.37 16.52
#